data_28ba4ca4b33dec85fb08986ed63ac985
#
_entry.id   28ba4ca4b33dec85fb08986ed63ac985
#
_cell.length_a   1.000
_cell.length_b   1.000
_cell.length_c   1.000
_cell.angle_alpha   90.00
_cell.angle_beta   90.00
_cell.angle_gamma   90.00
#
_symmetry.space_group_name_H-M   'P 1'
#
loop_
_entity.id
_entity.type
_entity.pdbx_description
1 polymer ?
#
loop_
_entity_poly.entity_id
_entity_poly.type
_entity_poly.pdbx_seq_one_letter_code
_entity_poly.pdbx_strand_id
1 'polypeptide(L)'
;MKIYITGLPSGYEVEHLARLFYPMAPLTLTPPEPAEDCLWAEKTDTGLRVLVRQGEKSKMLEAPLPLPVEQGGETPEFALASLTYDLLRQWTGIRPPWGKMTGVRPVRLIHDKRAAGWSAEQIDRFFLQRFDCSEQKYEMAKEIADLQEPILQLGSAPKTYSLYIGIPFCPSRCSYCSFVSCNLDRDRKMVQPYVDCLCKEVAEIRVQAERAGLTLCSIYIGGGTPTSLSAAQLRQLMGTVRENFDLSKVVEYTVEAGRPDCTDAEKLAVIKEYGATRISINPQTFSDEVLANIGRKHSAQDILDCYADARRAGHEDINMDLIAGLPGDTVEGFEHSLRQAIALQPENITVHTLTLKRASRIVIEDQKENDYADVAAMLEKCHLLAEAGYRPYYLYRQKNTLQNLENVGWCKPGHEGYYNIYIMEEVQTILSAGAGGSTKLVADGGKRMQRIFNFKYPNEYIQRFAEVLERKKGVAEFYDHNLGTETTG
;
A
#
# COMPACT_ATOMS: atom_id res chain seq x y z
N MET A 1 -25.27 17.46 -1.73
CA MET A 1 -24.80 17.26 -3.13
C MET A 1 -24.98 15.79 -3.49
N LYS A 2 -25.62 15.45 -4.59
CA LYS A 2 -25.67 14.10 -5.20
C LYS A 2 -24.96 14.13 -6.54
N ILE A 3 -24.38 13.00 -6.94
CA ILE A 3 -23.70 12.85 -8.23
C ILE A 3 -24.60 12.07 -9.19
N TYR A 4 -24.87 12.63 -10.34
CA TYR A 4 -25.66 12.02 -11.41
C TYR A 4 -24.78 11.81 -12.65
N ILE A 5 -24.80 10.61 -13.20
CA ILE A 5 -24.04 10.26 -14.41
C ILE A 5 -25.00 9.60 -15.41
N THR A 6 -25.08 10.16 -16.60
CA THR A 6 -25.98 9.68 -17.68
C THR A 6 -25.27 9.53 -19.01
N GLY A 7 -25.80 8.66 -19.89
CA GLY A 7 -25.26 8.47 -21.24
C GLY A 7 -23.98 7.66 -21.36
N LEU A 8 -23.47 7.07 -20.27
CA LEU A 8 -22.31 6.19 -20.27
C LEU A 8 -22.70 4.77 -19.78
N PRO A 9 -22.05 3.72 -20.29
CA PRO A 9 -22.24 2.35 -19.79
C PRO A 9 -21.66 2.17 -18.38
N SER A 10 -20.65 2.96 -18.01
CA SER A 10 -20.04 3.03 -16.69
C SER A 10 -19.75 4.49 -16.35
N GLY A 11 -19.96 4.85 -15.09
CA GLY A 11 -19.60 6.17 -14.55
C GLY A 11 -18.36 6.14 -13.66
N TYR A 12 -17.57 5.09 -13.73
CA TYR A 12 -16.48 4.83 -12.78
C TYR A 12 -15.45 5.96 -12.71
N GLU A 13 -14.94 6.43 -13.85
CA GLU A 13 -13.93 7.49 -13.89
C GLU A 13 -14.50 8.84 -13.43
N VAL A 14 -15.74 9.17 -13.86
CA VAL A 14 -16.45 10.39 -13.45
C VAL A 14 -16.69 10.37 -11.93
N GLU A 15 -17.20 9.25 -11.39
CA GLU A 15 -17.40 9.09 -9.94
C GLU A 15 -16.11 9.32 -9.17
N HIS A 16 -15.01 8.70 -9.62
CA HIS A 16 -13.73 8.80 -8.91
C HIS A 16 -13.18 10.23 -8.90
N LEU A 17 -13.28 10.95 -10.01
CA LEU A 17 -12.85 12.36 -10.05
C LEU A 17 -13.80 13.28 -9.26
N ALA A 18 -15.11 13.07 -9.33
CA ALA A 18 -16.08 13.82 -8.52
C ALA A 18 -15.87 13.64 -7.01
N ARG A 19 -15.50 12.42 -6.59
CA ARG A 19 -15.20 12.12 -5.18
C ARG A 19 -13.92 12.76 -4.64
N LEU A 20 -13.06 13.31 -5.49
CA LEU A 20 -11.95 14.16 -5.02
C LEU A 20 -12.45 15.44 -4.35
N PHE A 21 -13.63 15.91 -4.73
CA PHE A 21 -14.24 17.14 -4.23
C PHE A 21 -15.39 16.86 -3.28
N TYR A 22 -16.14 15.76 -3.49
CA TYR A 22 -17.31 15.36 -2.71
C TYR A 22 -17.19 13.87 -2.31
N PRO A 23 -16.32 13.52 -1.34
CA PRO A 23 -15.99 12.12 -1.04
C PRO A 23 -17.19 11.24 -0.66
N MET A 24 -18.18 11.82 0.05
CA MET A 24 -19.34 11.11 0.59
C MET A 24 -20.61 11.26 -0.27
N ALA A 25 -20.54 11.95 -1.42
CA ALA A 25 -21.73 12.18 -2.24
C ALA A 25 -22.30 10.85 -2.79
N PRO A 26 -23.62 10.61 -2.64
CA PRO A 26 -24.27 9.45 -3.23
C PRO A 26 -24.28 9.56 -4.76
N LEU A 27 -24.12 8.40 -5.43
CA LEU A 27 -24.14 8.27 -6.89
C LEU A 27 -25.49 7.76 -7.38
N THR A 28 -25.96 8.32 -8.48
CA THR A 28 -27.16 7.88 -9.20
C THR A 28 -26.89 7.89 -10.71
N LEU A 29 -27.44 6.90 -11.42
CA LEU A 29 -27.31 6.77 -12.89
C LEU A 29 -28.54 7.26 -13.66
N THR A 30 -29.40 8.02 -13.01
CA THR A 30 -30.60 8.65 -13.60
C THR A 30 -30.42 10.18 -13.62
N PRO A 31 -31.13 10.93 -14.47
CA PRO A 31 -31.07 12.38 -14.44
C PRO A 31 -31.56 12.95 -13.10
N PRO A 32 -31.06 14.14 -12.67
CA PRO A 32 -31.54 14.81 -11.47
C PRO A 32 -32.94 15.39 -11.67
N GLU A 33 -33.67 15.59 -10.57
CA GLU A 33 -34.90 16.35 -10.58
C GLU A 33 -34.62 17.84 -10.90
N PRO A 34 -35.58 18.56 -11.51
CA PRO A 34 -35.45 20.00 -11.73
C PRO A 34 -35.18 20.72 -10.42
N ALA A 35 -34.18 21.63 -10.40
CA ALA A 35 -33.77 22.43 -9.24
C ALA A 35 -33.12 21.66 -8.08
N GLU A 36 -32.84 20.37 -8.17
CA GLU A 36 -32.11 19.62 -7.15
C GLU A 36 -30.64 20.05 -7.08
N ASP A 37 -30.08 20.13 -5.87
CA ASP A 37 -28.65 20.32 -5.66
C ASP A 37 -27.86 19.11 -6.14
N CYS A 38 -27.13 19.25 -7.22
CA CYS A 38 -26.50 18.15 -7.91
C CYS A 38 -25.18 18.51 -8.60
N LEU A 39 -24.37 17.48 -8.79
CA LEU A 39 -23.38 17.39 -9.86
C LEU A 39 -23.95 16.43 -10.91
N TRP A 40 -24.18 16.89 -12.13
CA TRP A 40 -24.67 16.06 -13.22
C TRP A 40 -23.70 16.05 -14.38
N ALA A 41 -23.17 14.87 -14.69
CA ALA A 41 -22.29 14.60 -15.80
C ALA A 41 -23.03 13.76 -16.85
N GLU A 42 -23.13 14.25 -18.08
CA GLU A 42 -23.93 13.65 -19.14
C GLU A 42 -23.12 13.52 -20.43
N LYS A 43 -23.14 12.35 -21.03
CA LYS A 43 -22.76 12.15 -22.44
C LYS A 43 -24.02 12.14 -23.28
N THR A 44 -24.14 13.07 -24.22
CA THR A 44 -25.18 13.12 -25.24
C THR A 44 -24.71 12.51 -26.55
N ASP A 45 -25.57 12.45 -27.56
CA ASP A 45 -25.19 12.00 -28.90
C ASP A 45 -24.22 12.99 -29.59
N THR A 46 -24.23 14.26 -29.19
CA THR A 46 -23.48 15.34 -29.85
C THR A 46 -22.32 15.90 -29.00
N GLY A 47 -22.23 15.58 -27.72
CA GLY A 47 -21.22 16.16 -26.85
C GLY A 47 -21.24 15.66 -25.40
N LEU A 48 -20.47 16.34 -24.60
CA LEU A 48 -20.35 16.13 -23.16
C LEU A 48 -20.85 17.37 -22.44
N ARG A 49 -21.57 17.18 -21.34
CA ARG A 49 -22.08 18.26 -20.50
C ARG A 49 -21.86 17.93 -19.03
N VAL A 50 -21.44 18.92 -18.25
CA VAL A 50 -21.37 18.80 -16.80
C VAL A 50 -22.00 20.05 -16.15
N LEU A 51 -22.92 19.83 -15.22
CA LEU A 51 -23.61 20.86 -14.45
C LEU A 51 -23.33 20.64 -12.95
N VAL A 52 -22.97 21.71 -12.26
CA VAL A 52 -23.04 21.76 -10.79
C VAL A 52 -24.10 22.78 -10.39
N ARG A 53 -24.94 22.42 -9.40
CA ARG A 53 -25.98 23.29 -8.84
C ARG A 53 -26.00 23.18 -7.32
N GLN A 54 -26.09 24.33 -6.66
CA GLN A 54 -26.26 24.40 -5.20
C GLN A 54 -27.07 25.65 -4.84
N GLY A 55 -28.30 25.44 -4.40
CA GLY A 55 -29.29 26.50 -4.22
C GLY A 55 -29.53 27.27 -5.53
N GLU A 56 -29.41 28.61 -5.47
CA GLU A 56 -29.59 29.47 -6.64
C GLU A 56 -28.36 29.54 -7.56
N LYS A 57 -27.22 29.01 -7.12
CA LYS A 57 -25.98 29.04 -7.91
C LYS A 57 -25.86 27.80 -8.79
N SER A 58 -25.47 28.01 -10.02
CA SER A 58 -25.13 26.91 -10.94
C SER A 58 -24.02 27.31 -11.89
N LYS A 59 -23.27 26.31 -12.33
CA LYS A 59 -22.26 26.44 -13.38
C LYS A 59 -22.28 25.22 -14.26
N MET A 60 -22.10 25.43 -15.58
CA MET A 60 -22.10 24.38 -16.59
C MET A 60 -20.89 24.50 -17.50
N LEU A 61 -20.32 23.38 -17.89
CA LEU A 61 -19.34 23.25 -18.96
C LEU A 61 -19.86 22.27 -20.01
N GLU A 62 -19.55 22.53 -21.26
CA GLU A 62 -19.84 21.63 -22.38
C GLU A 62 -18.58 21.45 -23.22
N ALA A 63 -18.46 20.28 -23.84
CA ALA A 63 -17.38 19.95 -24.76
C ALA A 63 -17.91 19.05 -25.90
N PRO A 64 -17.32 19.08 -27.11
CA PRO A 64 -17.62 18.11 -28.15
C PRO A 64 -17.21 16.68 -27.68
N LEU A 65 -17.74 15.68 -28.37
CA LEU A 65 -17.24 14.29 -28.17
C LEU A 65 -15.76 14.23 -28.57
N PRO A 66 -14.93 13.51 -27.82
CA PRO A 66 -13.53 13.33 -28.16
C PRO A 66 -13.39 12.52 -29.46
N LEU A 67 -12.29 12.71 -30.15
CA LEU A 67 -11.91 11.83 -31.26
C LEU A 67 -11.78 10.37 -30.74
N PRO A 68 -12.04 9.36 -31.59
CA PRO A 68 -11.78 7.97 -31.26
C PRO A 68 -10.32 7.77 -30.81
N VAL A 69 -10.10 6.80 -29.92
CA VAL A 69 -8.76 6.50 -29.38
C VAL A 69 -7.78 6.10 -30.48
N GLU A 70 -8.27 5.40 -31.51
CA GLU A 70 -7.49 4.98 -32.70
C GLU A 70 -7.01 6.20 -33.54
N GLN A 71 -7.64 7.34 -33.35
CA GLN A 71 -7.26 8.62 -34.00
C GLN A 71 -6.49 9.55 -33.03
N GLY A 72 -5.98 9.01 -31.91
CA GLY A 72 -5.23 9.79 -30.90
C GLY A 72 -6.12 10.56 -29.93
N GLY A 73 -7.43 10.29 -29.92
CA GLY A 73 -8.38 10.86 -28.96
C GLY A 73 -8.40 10.13 -27.63
N GLU A 74 -9.45 10.38 -26.85
CA GLU A 74 -9.67 9.81 -25.52
C GLU A 74 -11.01 9.04 -25.46
N THR A 75 -11.15 8.18 -24.46
CA THR A 75 -12.46 7.57 -24.18
C THR A 75 -13.46 8.66 -23.78
N PRO A 76 -14.73 8.58 -24.22
CA PRO A 76 -15.75 9.54 -23.79
C PRO A 76 -15.93 9.58 -22.27
N GLU A 77 -15.70 8.48 -21.57
CA GLU A 77 -15.74 8.41 -20.12
C GLU A 77 -14.64 9.25 -19.47
N PHE A 78 -13.39 9.13 -19.92
CA PHE A 78 -12.29 9.94 -19.42
C PHE A 78 -12.43 11.43 -19.78
N ALA A 79 -12.92 11.75 -20.98
CA ALA A 79 -13.18 13.12 -21.39
C ALA A 79 -14.28 13.77 -20.53
N LEU A 80 -15.39 13.04 -20.23
CA LEU A 80 -16.43 13.52 -19.33
C LEU A 80 -15.92 13.65 -17.89
N ALA A 81 -15.12 12.72 -17.41
CA ALA A 81 -14.47 12.79 -16.11
C ALA A 81 -13.53 14.01 -16.01
N SER A 82 -12.73 14.28 -17.06
CA SER A 82 -11.88 15.45 -17.16
C SER A 82 -12.68 16.76 -17.11
N LEU A 83 -13.77 16.84 -17.87
CA LEU A 83 -14.66 18.00 -17.87
C LEU A 83 -15.31 18.21 -16.50
N THR A 84 -15.67 17.10 -15.80
CA THR A 84 -16.18 17.13 -14.43
C THR A 84 -15.14 17.71 -13.46
N TYR A 85 -13.91 17.24 -13.54
CA TYR A 85 -12.81 17.77 -12.73
C TYR A 85 -12.59 19.26 -12.98
N ASP A 86 -12.56 19.70 -14.24
CA ASP A 86 -12.32 21.10 -14.61
C ASP A 86 -13.45 22.02 -14.11
N LEU A 87 -14.72 21.56 -14.17
CA LEU A 87 -15.85 22.29 -13.58
C LEU A 87 -15.72 22.39 -12.06
N LEU A 88 -15.45 21.27 -11.37
CA LEU A 88 -15.39 21.23 -9.92
C LEU A 88 -14.20 22.03 -9.37
N ARG A 89 -13.06 22.00 -10.03
CA ARG A 89 -11.91 22.85 -9.69
C ARG A 89 -12.27 24.33 -9.75
N GLN A 90 -13.02 24.76 -10.80
CA GLN A 90 -13.47 26.13 -10.93
C GLN A 90 -14.58 26.50 -9.94
N TRP A 91 -15.42 25.53 -9.56
CA TRP A 91 -16.53 25.73 -8.62
C TRP A 91 -16.07 25.83 -7.18
N THR A 92 -15.18 24.94 -6.77
CA THR A 92 -14.73 24.82 -5.37
C THR A 92 -13.47 25.64 -5.07
N GLY A 93 -12.68 25.99 -6.11
CA GLY A 93 -11.34 26.56 -5.94
C GLY A 93 -10.27 25.54 -5.48
N ILE A 94 -10.64 24.27 -5.27
CA ILE A 94 -9.73 23.21 -4.82
C ILE A 94 -8.99 22.64 -6.05
N ARG A 95 -7.69 22.46 -5.93
CA ARG A 95 -6.85 21.71 -6.89
C ARG A 95 -6.26 20.50 -6.21
N PRO A 96 -6.81 19.30 -6.41
CA PRO A 96 -6.23 18.07 -5.86
C PRO A 96 -4.75 17.90 -6.27
N PRO A 97 -3.83 17.57 -5.35
CA PRO A 97 -2.38 17.53 -5.66
C PRO A 97 -2.00 16.56 -6.78
N TRP A 98 -2.72 15.46 -6.93
CA TRP A 98 -2.54 14.49 -8.01
C TRP A 98 -3.42 14.75 -9.23
N GLY A 99 -4.10 15.91 -9.28
CA GLY A 99 -4.97 16.30 -10.38
C GLY A 99 -6.03 15.26 -10.71
N LYS A 100 -6.17 14.93 -11.98
CA LYS A 100 -7.11 13.95 -12.55
C LYS A 100 -6.65 12.49 -12.35
N MET A 101 -5.49 12.27 -11.75
CA MET A 101 -4.96 10.92 -11.55
C MET A 101 -5.67 10.20 -10.40
N THR A 102 -6.43 9.17 -10.71
CA THR A 102 -7.14 8.32 -9.72
C THR A 102 -6.41 7.00 -9.46
N GLY A 103 -5.38 6.69 -10.26
CA GLY A 103 -4.58 5.47 -10.13
C GLY A 103 -3.78 5.42 -8.83
N VAL A 104 -3.51 4.20 -8.36
CA VAL A 104 -2.86 3.95 -7.07
C VAL A 104 -1.33 3.95 -7.13
N ARG A 105 -0.72 3.95 -8.32
CA ARG A 105 0.72 3.80 -8.54
C ARG A 105 1.29 4.82 -9.53
N PRO A 106 1.44 6.09 -9.13
CA PRO A 106 1.98 7.12 -10.02
C PRO A 106 3.39 6.81 -10.53
N VAL A 107 4.26 6.26 -9.67
CA VAL A 107 5.64 5.89 -10.01
C VAL A 107 5.67 4.82 -11.10
N ARG A 108 4.81 3.80 -10.99
CA ARG A 108 4.66 2.75 -11.99
C ARG A 108 4.33 3.31 -13.38
N LEU A 109 3.49 4.34 -13.45
CA LEU A 109 3.18 4.99 -14.73
C LEU A 109 4.41 5.61 -15.38
N ILE A 110 5.34 6.16 -14.58
CA ILE A 110 6.61 6.69 -15.10
C ILE A 110 7.44 5.56 -15.71
N HIS A 111 7.62 4.45 -14.96
CA HIS A 111 8.34 3.27 -15.46
C HIS A 111 7.70 2.69 -16.74
N ASP A 112 6.37 2.53 -16.77
CA ASP A 112 5.65 2.00 -17.93
C ASP A 112 5.82 2.92 -19.16
N LYS A 113 5.81 4.27 -18.99
CA LYS A 113 6.02 5.22 -20.08
C LYS A 113 7.47 5.20 -20.57
N ARG A 114 8.45 5.12 -19.67
CA ARG A 114 9.87 4.95 -20.03
C ARG A 114 10.09 3.65 -20.82
N ALA A 115 9.53 2.55 -20.35
CA ALA A 115 9.60 1.25 -21.04
C ALA A 115 8.93 1.28 -22.43
N ALA A 116 7.90 2.12 -22.62
CA ALA A 116 7.26 2.38 -23.91
C ALA A 116 8.02 3.36 -24.81
N GLY A 117 9.21 3.85 -24.40
CA GLY A 117 10.07 4.73 -25.20
C GLY A 117 9.64 6.20 -25.21
N TRP A 118 8.82 6.65 -24.25
CA TRP A 118 8.43 8.07 -24.17
C TRP A 118 9.64 8.93 -23.75
N SER A 119 9.74 10.14 -24.36
CA SER A 119 10.72 11.13 -23.91
C SER A 119 10.32 11.76 -22.57
N ALA A 120 11.28 12.38 -21.88
CA ALA A 120 11.03 13.10 -20.64
C ALA A 120 9.92 14.16 -20.82
N GLU A 121 9.97 14.94 -21.91
CA GLU A 121 8.97 15.97 -22.18
C GLU A 121 7.56 15.40 -22.46
N GLN A 122 7.48 14.18 -23.00
CA GLN A 122 6.19 13.49 -23.17
C GLN A 122 5.61 13.06 -21.83
N ILE A 123 6.46 12.59 -20.92
CA ILE A 123 6.05 12.20 -19.56
C ILE A 123 5.67 13.44 -18.75
N ASP A 124 6.44 14.53 -18.83
CA ASP A 124 6.12 15.82 -18.18
C ASP A 124 4.74 16.32 -18.61
N ARG A 125 4.47 16.36 -19.93
CA ARG A 125 3.16 16.76 -20.46
C ARG A 125 2.04 15.85 -19.99
N PHE A 126 2.30 14.54 -19.90
CA PHE A 126 1.31 13.58 -19.43
C PHE A 126 0.89 13.85 -17.98
N PHE A 127 1.84 14.07 -17.07
CA PHE A 127 1.53 14.33 -15.66
C PHE A 127 1.01 15.75 -15.43
N LEU A 128 1.71 16.76 -15.95
CA LEU A 128 1.44 18.17 -15.62
C LEU A 128 0.28 18.76 -16.42
N GLN A 129 0.18 18.45 -17.71
CA GLN A 129 -0.84 19.07 -18.58
C GLN A 129 -2.09 18.19 -18.71
N ARG A 130 -1.93 16.89 -19.02
CA ARG A 130 -3.09 16.01 -19.21
C ARG A 130 -3.78 15.69 -17.90
N PHE A 131 -3.02 15.34 -16.85
CA PHE A 131 -3.57 14.98 -15.55
C PHE A 131 -3.66 16.13 -14.54
N ASP A 132 -3.15 17.32 -14.83
CA ASP A 132 -3.12 18.47 -13.91
C ASP A 132 -2.48 18.13 -12.55
N CYS A 133 -1.52 17.19 -12.53
CA CYS A 133 -0.74 16.87 -11.34
C CYS A 133 0.07 18.10 -10.91
N SER A 134 0.21 18.32 -9.59
CA SER A 134 1.09 19.38 -9.12
C SER A 134 2.55 19.05 -9.41
N GLU A 135 3.35 20.08 -9.71
CA GLU A 135 4.78 19.93 -10.01
C GLU A 135 5.50 19.21 -8.84
N GLN A 136 5.22 19.59 -7.59
CA GLN A 136 5.79 18.98 -6.41
C GLN A 136 5.54 17.46 -6.34
N LYS A 137 4.32 17.00 -6.62
CA LYS A 137 3.98 15.56 -6.58
C LYS A 137 4.59 14.80 -7.76
N TYR A 138 4.66 15.44 -8.93
CA TYR A 138 5.30 14.85 -10.09
C TYR A 138 6.82 14.70 -9.90
N GLU A 139 7.50 15.76 -9.43
CA GLU A 139 8.95 15.67 -9.17
C GLU A 139 9.29 14.63 -8.10
N MET A 140 8.50 14.54 -7.03
CA MET A 140 8.65 13.46 -6.04
C MET A 140 8.49 12.07 -6.68
N ALA A 141 7.48 11.85 -7.51
CA ALA A 141 7.29 10.57 -8.18
C ALA A 141 8.43 10.24 -9.15
N LYS A 142 8.98 11.24 -9.83
CA LYS A 142 10.11 11.11 -10.74
C LYS A 142 11.41 10.79 -10.00
N GLU A 143 11.70 11.48 -8.89
CA GLU A 143 12.83 11.17 -8.00
C GLU A 143 12.77 9.71 -7.52
N ILE A 144 11.59 9.25 -7.08
CA ILE A 144 11.39 7.86 -6.68
C ILE A 144 11.65 6.91 -7.85
N ALA A 145 11.13 7.22 -9.05
CA ALA A 145 11.34 6.38 -10.23
C ALA A 145 12.83 6.26 -10.60
N ASP A 146 13.58 7.35 -10.52
CA ASP A 146 15.03 7.36 -10.79
C ASP A 146 15.79 6.52 -9.76
N LEU A 147 15.44 6.64 -8.47
CA LEU A 147 16.04 5.85 -7.41
C LEU A 147 15.72 4.35 -7.53
N GLN A 148 14.49 4.03 -7.94
CA GLN A 148 14.05 2.63 -8.06
C GLN A 148 14.67 1.90 -9.26
N GLU A 149 15.10 2.57 -10.30
CA GLU A 149 15.55 1.94 -11.56
C GLU A 149 16.58 0.81 -11.35
N PRO A 150 17.71 0.99 -10.62
CA PRO A 150 18.69 -0.09 -10.39
C PRO A 150 18.11 -1.23 -9.51
N ILE A 151 17.22 -0.90 -8.57
CA ILE A 151 16.60 -1.87 -7.67
C ILE A 151 15.60 -2.75 -8.44
N LEU A 152 14.83 -2.15 -9.35
CA LEU A 152 13.89 -2.87 -10.19
C LEU A 152 14.59 -3.79 -11.18
N GLN A 153 15.75 -3.41 -11.70
CA GLN A 153 16.57 -4.29 -12.54
C GLN A 153 16.99 -5.57 -11.80
N LEU A 154 17.36 -5.45 -10.53
CA LEU A 154 17.67 -6.61 -9.69
C LEU A 154 16.43 -7.47 -9.42
N GLY A 155 15.32 -6.84 -9.03
CA GLY A 155 14.07 -7.54 -8.70
C GLY A 155 13.36 -8.17 -9.90
N SER A 156 13.50 -7.59 -11.09
CA SER A 156 12.95 -8.11 -12.33
C SER A 156 13.86 -9.12 -13.02
N ALA A 157 15.02 -9.46 -12.42
CA ALA A 157 15.87 -10.53 -12.96
C ALA A 157 15.06 -11.81 -13.12
N PRO A 158 15.24 -12.54 -14.22
CA PRO A 158 14.47 -13.73 -14.50
C PRO A 158 14.50 -14.74 -13.35
N LYS A 159 13.30 -15.23 -12.98
CA LYS A 159 13.14 -16.26 -11.96
C LYS A 159 13.52 -15.84 -10.51
N THR A 160 13.49 -14.54 -10.19
CA THR A 160 13.60 -14.10 -8.79
C THR A 160 12.23 -14.02 -8.12
N TYR A 161 12.19 -14.22 -6.80
CA TYR A 161 10.97 -14.07 -6.01
C TYR A 161 11.25 -13.54 -4.61
N SER A 162 10.23 -12.94 -4.01
CA SER A 162 10.19 -12.59 -2.59
C SER A 162 9.32 -13.58 -1.82
N LEU A 163 9.71 -13.92 -0.59
CA LEU A 163 8.93 -14.74 0.34
C LEU A 163 8.23 -13.85 1.36
N TYR A 164 6.89 -13.88 1.37
CA TYR A 164 6.08 -13.23 2.39
C TYR A 164 5.56 -14.28 3.39
N ILE A 165 5.73 -14.02 4.69
CA ILE A 165 5.24 -14.89 5.76
C ILE A 165 4.29 -14.08 6.65
N GLY A 166 3.01 -14.45 6.67
CA GLY A 166 1.96 -13.75 7.39
C GLY A 166 1.71 -14.30 8.78
N ILE A 167 1.77 -13.46 9.81
CA ILE A 167 1.41 -13.77 11.21
C ILE A 167 0.13 -13.02 11.56
N PRO A 168 -1.04 -13.67 11.57
CA PRO A 168 -2.34 -13.02 11.71
C PRO A 168 -2.76 -12.84 13.18
N PHE A 169 -1.84 -12.55 14.08
CA PHE A 169 -2.12 -12.34 15.51
C PHE A 169 -1.69 -10.94 15.94
N CYS A 170 -2.49 -10.32 16.81
CA CYS A 170 -2.19 -9.02 17.41
C CYS A 170 -2.60 -9.03 18.89
N PRO A 171 -1.89 -8.29 19.77
CA PRO A 171 -2.28 -8.14 21.17
C PRO A 171 -3.61 -7.41 21.34
N SER A 172 -3.90 -6.44 20.46
CA SER A 172 -5.19 -5.74 20.37
C SER A 172 -5.45 -5.33 18.91
N ARG A 173 -6.71 -5.05 18.56
CA ARG A 173 -7.06 -4.57 17.22
C ARG A 173 -7.15 -3.06 17.20
N CYS A 174 -6.28 -2.40 16.44
CA CYS A 174 -6.32 -0.97 16.22
C CYS A 174 -7.60 -0.57 15.44
N SER A 175 -8.18 0.60 15.76
CA SER A 175 -9.45 1.06 15.16
C SER A 175 -9.39 1.26 13.64
N TYR A 176 -8.26 1.71 13.12
CA TYR A 176 -8.01 1.95 11.70
C TYR A 176 -7.66 0.68 10.89
N CYS A 177 -7.26 -0.39 11.59
CA CYS A 177 -6.69 -1.57 10.92
C CYS A 177 -7.76 -2.41 10.22
N SER A 178 -7.52 -2.72 8.94
CA SER A 178 -8.39 -3.58 8.12
C SER A 178 -7.85 -4.99 7.91
N PHE A 179 -6.65 -5.30 8.40
CA PHE A 179 -6.09 -6.63 8.30
C PHE A 179 -6.89 -7.63 9.14
N VAL A 180 -7.01 -8.85 8.63
CA VAL A 180 -7.57 -9.96 9.40
C VAL A 180 -6.55 -10.36 10.44
N SER A 181 -6.86 -10.09 11.70
CA SER A 181 -6.03 -10.49 12.82
C SER A 181 -6.88 -11.08 13.94
N CYS A 182 -6.35 -12.12 14.58
CA CYS A 182 -6.90 -12.72 15.78
C CYS A 182 -6.32 -12.03 17.01
N ASN A 183 -7.15 -11.82 18.03
CA ASN A 183 -6.72 -11.26 19.29
C ASN A 183 -6.05 -12.35 20.15
N LEU A 184 -4.80 -12.13 20.58
CA LEU A 184 -4.02 -13.09 21.37
C LEU A 184 -4.70 -13.48 22.68
N ASP A 185 -5.41 -12.56 23.35
CA ASP A 185 -6.07 -12.84 24.63
C ASP A 185 -7.13 -13.94 24.47
N ARG A 186 -7.84 -13.97 23.33
CA ARG A 186 -8.88 -14.95 23.02
C ARG A 186 -8.35 -16.18 22.31
N ASP A 187 -7.42 -15.99 21.38
CA ASP A 187 -7.08 -16.98 20.35
C ASP A 187 -5.69 -17.62 20.57
N ARG A 188 -5.07 -17.42 21.74
CA ARG A 188 -3.72 -17.88 22.08
C ARG A 188 -3.49 -19.38 21.81
N LYS A 189 -4.52 -20.21 22.02
CA LYS A 189 -4.43 -21.66 21.78
C LYS A 189 -4.20 -22.03 20.31
N MET A 190 -4.52 -21.14 19.38
CA MET A 190 -4.30 -21.38 17.95
C MET A 190 -2.87 -21.06 17.50
N VAL A 191 -2.10 -20.31 18.29
CA VAL A 191 -0.79 -19.78 17.84
C VAL A 191 0.18 -20.92 17.54
N GLN A 192 0.37 -21.89 18.45
CA GLN A 192 1.31 -22.98 18.21
C GLN A 192 0.89 -23.88 17.02
N PRO A 193 -0.36 -24.38 16.94
CA PRO A 193 -0.82 -25.11 15.74
C PRO A 193 -0.66 -24.33 14.46
N TYR A 194 -0.84 -23.01 14.48
CA TYR A 194 -0.62 -22.15 13.35
C TYR A 194 0.85 -22.11 12.92
N VAL A 195 1.77 -21.91 13.86
CA VAL A 195 3.22 -21.89 13.60
C VAL A 195 3.69 -23.24 13.04
N ASP A 196 3.17 -24.35 13.56
CA ASP A 196 3.50 -25.70 13.06
C ASP A 196 3.05 -25.92 11.61
N CYS A 197 1.86 -25.43 11.25
CA CYS A 197 1.40 -25.43 9.86
C CYS A 197 2.24 -24.50 8.99
N LEU A 198 2.52 -23.30 9.50
CA LEU A 198 3.28 -22.28 8.76
C LEU A 198 4.69 -22.77 8.40
N CYS A 199 5.39 -23.42 9.32
CA CYS A 199 6.70 -24.01 9.06
C CYS A 199 6.65 -25.06 7.93
N LYS A 200 5.60 -25.91 7.93
CA LYS A 200 5.41 -26.90 6.86
C LYS A 200 5.10 -26.24 5.52
N GLU A 201 4.31 -25.16 5.51
CA GLU A 201 4.01 -24.42 4.27
C GLU A 201 5.26 -23.73 3.74
N VAL A 202 6.09 -23.14 4.60
CA VAL A 202 7.37 -22.52 4.22
C VAL A 202 8.30 -23.55 3.56
N ALA A 203 8.40 -24.76 4.12
CA ALA A 203 9.16 -25.84 3.53
C ALA A 203 8.60 -26.29 2.17
N GLU A 204 7.27 -26.37 2.01
CA GLU A 204 6.63 -26.69 0.73
C GLU A 204 6.87 -25.61 -0.31
N ILE A 205 6.80 -24.34 0.07
CA ILE A 205 7.11 -23.21 -0.85
C ILE A 205 8.53 -23.33 -1.40
N ARG A 206 9.51 -23.71 -0.57
CA ARG A 206 10.87 -23.97 -1.03
C ARG A 206 10.89 -25.04 -2.11
N VAL A 207 10.22 -26.19 -1.89
CA VAL A 207 10.14 -27.28 -2.88
C VAL A 207 9.54 -26.82 -4.20
N GLN A 208 8.44 -26.08 -4.14
CA GLN A 208 7.77 -25.59 -5.34
C GLN A 208 8.59 -24.51 -6.07
N ALA A 209 9.27 -23.63 -5.32
CA ALA A 209 10.17 -22.62 -5.89
C ALA A 209 11.36 -23.26 -6.61
N GLU A 210 11.98 -24.30 -6.03
CA GLU A 210 13.06 -25.05 -6.68
C GLU A 210 12.59 -25.75 -7.98
N ARG A 211 11.41 -26.40 -7.94
CA ARG A 211 10.82 -27.03 -9.14
C ARG A 211 10.57 -26.01 -10.25
N ALA A 212 10.13 -24.80 -9.89
CA ALA A 212 9.94 -23.69 -10.82
C ALA A 212 11.27 -23.01 -11.25
N GLY A 213 12.40 -23.41 -10.67
CA GLY A 213 13.70 -22.79 -10.91
C GLY A 213 13.79 -21.35 -10.41
N LEU A 214 13.06 -20.99 -9.35
CA LEU A 214 13.03 -19.65 -8.79
C LEU A 214 14.14 -19.45 -7.76
N THR A 215 14.72 -18.24 -7.71
CA THR A 215 15.75 -17.82 -6.74
C THR A 215 15.18 -16.81 -5.77
N LEU A 216 15.35 -17.07 -4.45
CA LEU A 216 14.91 -16.17 -3.39
C LEU A 216 15.73 -14.86 -3.40
N CYS A 217 15.05 -13.72 -3.43
CA CYS A 217 15.65 -12.38 -3.44
C CYS A 217 15.43 -11.63 -2.13
N SER A 218 14.21 -11.67 -1.57
CA SER A 218 13.91 -11.03 -0.29
C SER A 218 12.91 -11.82 0.56
N ILE A 219 12.93 -11.58 1.87
CA ILE A 219 12.02 -12.19 2.84
C ILE A 219 11.34 -11.07 3.63
N TYR A 220 10.03 -11.22 3.84
CA TYR A 220 9.24 -10.30 4.64
C TYR A 220 8.30 -11.06 5.58
N ILE A 221 8.52 -10.95 6.89
CA ILE A 221 7.63 -11.49 7.91
C ILE A 221 6.78 -10.34 8.47
N GLY A 222 5.48 -10.38 8.20
CA GLY A 222 4.55 -9.31 8.54
C GLY A 222 3.14 -9.80 8.83
N GLY A 223 2.16 -8.95 8.61
CA GLY A 223 0.73 -9.26 8.74
C GLY A 223 0.03 -8.55 9.89
N GLY A 224 -0.32 -9.25 10.95
CA GLY A 224 -0.82 -8.65 12.19
C GLY A 224 0.33 -8.07 13.00
N THR A 225 1.03 -8.92 13.73
CA THR A 225 2.22 -8.53 14.49
C THR A 225 3.11 -9.78 14.69
N PRO A 226 4.20 -9.96 13.96
CA PRO A 226 5.08 -11.11 14.08
C PRO A 226 5.62 -11.34 15.49
N THR A 227 5.93 -10.29 16.24
CA THR A 227 6.38 -10.35 17.63
C THR A 227 5.26 -10.71 18.63
N SER A 228 4.04 -10.95 18.16
CA SER A 228 3.00 -11.62 18.94
C SER A 228 3.35 -13.09 19.24
N LEU A 229 4.24 -13.68 18.43
CA LEU A 229 4.85 -14.98 18.72
C LEU A 229 5.81 -14.89 19.91
N SER A 230 5.95 -15.98 20.68
CA SER A 230 6.99 -16.08 21.70
C SER A 230 8.39 -16.19 21.03
N ALA A 231 9.45 -15.93 21.80
CA ALA A 231 10.82 -16.11 21.33
C ALA A 231 11.08 -17.54 20.82
N ALA A 232 10.52 -18.54 21.49
CA ALA A 232 10.62 -19.95 21.05
C ALA A 232 9.91 -20.20 19.71
N GLN A 233 8.74 -19.62 19.49
CA GLN A 233 7.99 -19.72 18.24
C GLN A 233 8.68 -18.95 17.09
N LEU A 234 9.28 -17.79 17.39
CA LEU A 234 10.12 -17.07 16.43
C LEU A 234 11.35 -17.91 16.05
N ARG A 235 12.04 -18.53 17.02
CA ARG A 235 13.15 -19.47 16.73
C ARG A 235 12.71 -20.62 15.85
N GLN A 236 11.55 -21.21 16.11
CA GLN A 236 11.00 -22.29 15.28
C GLN A 236 10.76 -21.83 13.85
N LEU A 237 10.07 -20.72 13.65
CA LEU A 237 9.73 -20.21 12.32
C LEU A 237 10.97 -19.75 11.55
N MET A 238 11.78 -18.90 12.16
CA MET A 238 12.98 -18.34 11.50
C MET A 238 14.07 -19.40 11.33
N GLY A 239 14.11 -20.40 12.22
CA GLY A 239 14.93 -21.62 12.06
C GLY A 239 14.53 -22.40 10.82
N THR A 240 13.22 -22.63 10.62
CA THR A 240 12.69 -23.26 9.40
C THR A 240 13.08 -22.48 8.15
N VAL A 241 13.03 -21.15 8.18
CA VAL A 241 13.47 -20.31 7.05
C VAL A 241 14.97 -20.56 6.79
N ARG A 242 15.81 -20.48 7.82
CA ARG A 242 17.28 -20.66 7.68
C ARG A 242 17.67 -22.06 7.18
N GLU A 243 16.93 -23.08 7.58
CA GLU A 243 17.17 -24.48 7.16
C GLU A 243 16.74 -24.76 5.72
N ASN A 244 15.74 -24.03 5.20
CA ASN A 244 15.17 -24.28 3.90
C ASN A 244 15.69 -23.36 2.81
N PHE A 245 16.25 -22.20 3.12
CA PHE A 245 16.65 -21.21 2.11
C PHE A 245 18.11 -20.78 2.27
N ASP A 246 18.77 -20.55 1.13
CA ASP A 246 20.09 -19.92 1.09
C ASP A 246 19.97 -18.40 1.31
N LEU A 247 20.21 -17.98 2.54
CA LEU A 247 20.10 -16.57 2.93
C LEU A 247 21.26 -15.71 2.41
N SER A 248 22.36 -16.31 1.90
CA SER A 248 23.50 -15.55 1.39
C SER A 248 23.20 -14.72 0.14
N LYS A 249 22.12 -15.05 -0.57
CA LYS A 249 21.63 -14.35 -1.77
C LYS A 249 20.48 -13.39 -1.50
N VAL A 250 19.99 -13.35 -0.26
CA VAL A 250 18.88 -12.52 0.14
C VAL A 250 19.36 -11.09 0.38
N VAL A 251 18.83 -10.15 -0.40
CA VAL A 251 19.21 -8.74 -0.31
C VAL A 251 18.53 -8.02 0.84
N GLU A 252 17.38 -8.51 1.29
CA GLU A 252 16.62 -7.96 2.42
C GLU A 252 15.84 -9.05 3.14
N TYR A 253 15.97 -9.10 4.47
CA TYR A 253 15.16 -9.93 5.35
C TYR A 253 14.52 -9.05 6.42
N THR A 254 13.25 -8.68 6.20
CA THR A 254 12.49 -7.78 7.07
C THR A 254 11.59 -8.56 8.03
N VAL A 255 11.54 -8.13 9.29
CA VAL A 255 10.58 -8.61 10.30
C VAL A 255 9.87 -7.42 10.94
N GLU A 256 8.54 -7.40 10.89
CA GLU A 256 7.74 -6.39 11.58
C GLU A 256 7.74 -6.65 13.10
N ALA A 257 8.44 -5.81 13.85
CA ALA A 257 8.40 -5.73 15.31
C ALA A 257 7.55 -4.52 15.77
N GLY A 258 6.47 -4.25 15.03
CA GLY A 258 5.74 -3.00 15.00
C GLY A 258 4.96 -2.62 16.25
N ARG A 259 4.95 -3.48 17.30
CA ARG A 259 4.16 -3.27 18.51
C ARG A 259 5.05 -3.40 19.76
N PRO A 260 5.44 -2.27 20.42
CA PRO A 260 6.22 -2.29 21.66
C PRO A 260 5.59 -3.15 22.78
N ASP A 261 4.26 -3.15 22.88
CA ASP A 261 3.51 -3.93 23.90
C ASP A 261 3.61 -5.47 23.74
N CYS A 262 4.28 -5.96 22.70
CA CYS A 262 4.55 -7.39 22.54
C CYS A 262 5.95 -7.69 21.95
N THR A 263 6.82 -6.66 21.88
CA THR A 263 8.20 -6.79 21.43
C THR A 263 9.13 -6.58 22.63
N ASP A 264 9.95 -7.57 22.95
CA ASP A 264 10.91 -7.52 24.04
C ASP A 264 12.34 -7.80 23.55
N ALA A 265 13.32 -7.58 24.42
CA ALA A 265 14.74 -7.73 24.09
C ALA A 265 15.11 -9.17 23.68
N GLU A 266 14.43 -10.21 24.23
CA GLU A 266 14.69 -11.61 23.84
C GLU A 266 14.25 -11.86 22.40
N LYS A 267 13.07 -11.38 22.00
CA LYS A 267 12.56 -11.51 20.63
C LYS A 267 13.41 -10.74 19.63
N LEU A 268 13.83 -9.53 19.99
CA LEU A 268 14.73 -8.73 19.15
C LEU A 268 16.08 -9.43 18.95
N ALA A 269 16.66 -10.02 20.00
CA ALA A 269 17.87 -10.82 19.90
C ALA A 269 17.69 -12.05 18.99
N VAL A 270 16.56 -12.76 19.08
CA VAL A 270 16.22 -13.89 18.20
C VAL A 270 16.13 -13.44 16.75
N ILE A 271 15.42 -12.35 16.48
CA ILE A 271 15.24 -11.83 15.13
C ILE A 271 16.63 -11.50 14.50
N LYS A 272 17.53 -10.90 15.28
CA LYS A 272 18.91 -10.62 14.85
C LYS A 272 19.73 -11.90 14.63
N GLU A 273 19.67 -12.85 15.55
CA GLU A 273 20.38 -14.14 15.51
C GLU A 273 20.05 -14.93 14.23
N TYR A 274 18.79 -14.87 13.80
CA TYR A 274 18.32 -15.61 12.61
C TYR A 274 18.48 -14.83 11.31
N GLY A 275 19.17 -13.70 11.30
CA GLY A 275 19.66 -13.04 10.10
C GLY A 275 18.74 -11.99 9.51
N ALA A 276 17.74 -11.50 10.26
CA ALA A 276 16.98 -10.36 9.80
C ALA A 276 17.90 -9.14 9.62
N THR A 277 17.85 -8.55 8.42
CA THR A 277 18.65 -7.37 8.07
C THR A 277 17.92 -6.09 8.43
N ARG A 278 16.58 -6.12 8.47
CA ARG A 278 15.71 -4.98 8.75
C ARG A 278 14.60 -5.38 9.71
N ILE A 279 14.24 -4.46 10.60
CA ILE A 279 13.04 -4.57 11.42
C ILE A 279 12.19 -3.29 11.28
N SER A 280 10.93 -3.39 11.70
CA SER A 280 10.02 -2.27 11.74
C SER A 280 9.50 -2.07 13.15
N ILE A 281 9.67 -0.87 13.73
CA ILE A 281 9.08 -0.46 15.01
C ILE A 281 8.11 0.68 14.68
N ASN A 282 6.79 0.46 14.84
CA ASN A 282 5.77 1.32 14.26
C ASN A 282 5.04 2.14 15.34
N PRO A 283 5.50 3.38 15.63
CA PRO A 283 4.84 4.27 16.57
C PRO A 283 3.39 4.57 16.18
N GLN A 284 3.17 4.88 14.92
CA GLN A 284 2.00 5.50 14.30
C GLN A 284 1.84 6.98 14.71
N THR A 285 2.07 7.31 15.96
CA THR A 285 2.13 8.64 16.58
C THR A 285 2.93 8.56 17.88
N PHE A 286 3.45 9.69 18.36
CA PHE A 286 4.06 9.83 19.69
C PHE A 286 3.13 10.54 20.69
N SER A 287 1.85 10.67 20.37
CA SER A 287 0.82 11.18 21.28
C SER A 287 0.15 10.04 22.04
N ASP A 288 0.29 9.97 23.36
CA ASP A 288 -0.32 8.95 24.20
C ASP A 288 -1.87 8.98 24.12
N GLU A 289 -2.44 10.16 23.99
CA GLU A 289 -3.89 10.32 23.80
C GLU A 289 -4.37 9.69 22.50
N VAL A 290 -3.67 9.98 21.38
CA VAL A 290 -4.01 9.44 20.08
C VAL A 290 -3.77 7.93 20.06
N LEU A 291 -2.69 7.41 20.69
CA LEU A 291 -2.44 5.97 20.85
C LEU A 291 -3.61 5.28 21.56
N ALA A 292 -4.12 5.85 22.64
CA ALA A 292 -5.29 5.34 23.36
C ALA A 292 -6.54 5.34 22.48
N ASN A 293 -6.81 6.44 21.74
CA ASN A 293 -7.95 6.57 20.84
C ASN A 293 -7.95 5.53 19.70
N ILE A 294 -6.79 5.15 19.20
CA ILE A 294 -6.68 4.13 18.15
C ILE A 294 -6.59 2.69 18.70
N GLY A 295 -6.67 2.49 20.03
CA GLY A 295 -6.69 1.19 20.68
C GLY A 295 -5.32 0.52 20.81
N ARG A 296 -4.24 1.30 20.85
CA ARG A 296 -2.90 0.83 21.20
C ARG A 296 -2.69 0.90 22.70
N LYS A 297 -2.05 -0.13 23.29
CA LYS A 297 -1.87 -0.25 24.74
C LYS A 297 -0.49 0.19 25.23
N HIS A 298 0.33 0.78 24.38
CA HIS A 298 1.67 1.27 24.71
C HIS A 298 1.71 2.79 24.67
N SER A 299 2.67 3.36 25.37
CA SER A 299 2.96 4.80 25.43
C SER A 299 4.06 5.20 24.44
N ALA A 300 4.26 6.51 24.28
CA ALA A 300 5.41 7.05 23.54
C ALA A 300 6.75 6.60 24.17
N GLN A 301 6.82 6.48 25.52
CA GLN A 301 8.03 6.00 26.21
C GLN A 301 8.33 4.55 25.86
N ASP A 302 7.31 3.68 25.79
CA ASP A 302 7.51 2.28 25.39
C ASP A 302 8.09 2.15 23.96
N ILE A 303 7.75 3.08 23.06
CA ILE A 303 8.35 3.16 21.72
C ILE A 303 9.82 3.46 21.80
N LEU A 304 10.22 4.47 22.62
CA LEU A 304 11.61 4.86 22.81
C LEU A 304 12.43 3.72 23.41
N ASP A 305 11.89 3.04 24.41
CA ASP A 305 12.53 1.91 25.08
C ASP A 305 12.71 0.72 24.13
N CYS A 306 11.67 0.37 23.36
CA CYS A 306 11.72 -0.69 22.35
C CYS A 306 12.76 -0.37 21.25
N TYR A 307 12.84 0.88 20.81
CA TYR A 307 13.85 1.32 19.85
C TYR A 307 15.27 1.19 20.40
N ALA A 308 15.49 1.61 21.65
CA ALA A 308 16.78 1.45 22.33
C ALA A 308 17.17 -0.02 22.50
N ASP A 309 16.20 -0.90 22.84
CA ASP A 309 16.41 -2.35 22.92
C ASP A 309 16.79 -2.95 21.55
N ALA A 310 16.15 -2.51 20.48
CA ALA A 310 16.48 -2.96 19.13
C ALA A 310 17.93 -2.56 18.75
N ARG A 311 18.33 -1.33 19.03
CA ARG A 311 19.71 -0.89 18.80
C ARG A 311 20.72 -1.67 19.66
N ARG A 312 20.39 -1.96 20.93
CA ARG A 312 21.23 -2.81 21.80
C ARG A 312 21.33 -4.25 21.29
N ALA A 313 20.28 -4.79 20.69
CA ALA A 313 20.30 -6.10 20.04
C ALA A 313 21.08 -6.12 18.71
N GLY A 314 21.60 -4.97 18.26
CA GLY A 314 22.43 -4.85 17.06
C GLY A 314 21.62 -4.67 15.75
N HIS A 315 20.35 -4.25 15.82
CA HIS A 315 19.61 -3.89 14.61
C HIS A 315 20.06 -2.53 14.09
N GLU A 316 20.59 -2.52 12.88
CA GLU A 316 21.16 -1.33 12.22
C GLU A 316 20.19 -0.69 11.23
N ASP A 317 19.26 -1.47 10.65
CA ASP A 317 18.26 -0.98 9.72
C ASP A 317 16.86 -1.09 10.36
N ILE A 318 16.34 0.05 10.81
CA ILE A 318 15.04 0.15 11.49
C ILE A 318 14.13 1.09 10.69
N ASN A 319 12.94 0.60 10.37
CA ASN A 319 11.86 1.41 9.82
C ASN A 319 10.90 1.84 10.93
N MET A 320 10.36 3.05 10.84
CA MET A 320 9.29 3.57 11.70
C MET A 320 8.11 4.02 10.85
N ASP A 321 6.89 3.52 11.17
CA ASP A 321 5.67 3.98 10.50
C ASP A 321 4.98 5.06 11.32
N LEU A 322 4.57 6.14 10.66
CA LEU A 322 3.68 7.18 11.17
C LEU A 322 2.42 7.24 10.31
N ILE A 323 1.30 7.65 10.90
CA ILE A 323 0.03 7.81 10.18
C ILE A 323 -0.46 9.25 10.33
N ALA A 324 -0.59 9.95 9.21
CA ALA A 324 -1.24 11.25 9.14
C ALA A 324 -2.77 11.09 9.10
N GLY A 325 -3.49 11.88 9.90
CA GLY A 325 -4.95 11.90 9.95
C GLY A 325 -5.57 10.90 10.93
N LEU A 326 -4.84 10.45 11.96
CA LEU A 326 -5.44 9.64 13.04
C LEU A 326 -6.52 10.42 13.79
N PRO A 327 -7.60 9.74 14.27
CA PRO A 327 -8.65 10.39 15.06
C PRO A 327 -8.09 11.06 16.31
N GLY A 328 -8.38 12.34 16.48
CA GLY A 328 -7.91 13.15 17.61
C GLY A 328 -6.49 13.70 17.46
N ASP A 329 -5.81 13.44 16.34
CA ASP A 329 -4.51 14.06 16.07
C ASP A 329 -4.67 15.44 15.43
N THR A 330 -3.65 16.28 15.54
CA THR A 330 -3.58 17.62 14.96
C THR A 330 -2.37 17.75 14.05
N VAL A 331 -2.29 18.84 13.27
CA VAL A 331 -1.11 19.12 12.42
C VAL A 331 0.14 19.27 13.27
N GLU A 332 0.03 19.94 14.42
CA GLU A 332 1.12 20.13 15.39
C GLU A 332 1.51 18.82 16.08
N GLY A 333 0.50 17.97 16.42
CA GLY A 333 0.72 16.63 16.99
C GLY A 333 1.45 15.70 16.04
N PHE A 334 1.06 15.72 14.76
CA PHE A 334 1.75 14.98 13.71
C PHE A 334 3.18 15.50 13.49
N GLU A 335 3.37 16.84 13.42
CA GLU A 335 4.72 17.42 13.29
C GLU A 335 5.60 17.03 14.50
N HIS A 336 5.07 17.07 15.73
CA HIS A 336 5.78 16.60 16.91
C HIS A 336 6.22 15.14 16.75
N SER A 337 5.30 14.27 16.35
CA SER A 337 5.58 12.83 16.11
C SER A 337 6.64 12.62 15.06
N LEU A 338 6.61 13.41 13.98
CA LEU A 338 7.61 13.34 12.91
C LEU A 338 9.00 13.76 13.42
N ARG A 339 9.08 14.85 14.19
CA ARG A 339 10.33 15.32 14.82
C ARG A 339 10.91 14.32 15.81
N GLN A 340 10.06 13.65 16.60
CA GLN A 340 10.50 12.57 17.50
C GLN A 340 11.09 11.39 16.71
N ALA A 341 10.43 10.96 15.65
CA ALA A 341 10.95 9.89 14.78
C ALA A 341 12.28 10.30 14.14
N ILE A 342 12.40 11.52 13.61
CA ILE A 342 13.65 12.04 13.03
C ILE A 342 14.78 12.08 14.08
N ALA A 343 14.48 12.48 15.31
CA ALA A 343 15.49 12.57 16.40
C ALA A 343 16.06 11.20 16.78
N LEU A 344 15.31 10.11 16.63
CA LEU A 344 15.78 8.75 16.81
C LEU A 344 16.69 8.26 15.68
N GLN A 345 16.70 8.96 14.55
CA GLN A 345 17.52 8.66 13.38
C GLN A 345 17.38 7.21 12.85
N PRO A 346 16.16 6.66 12.69
CA PRO A 346 16.00 5.38 12.02
C PRO A 346 16.50 5.48 10.56
N GLU A 347 16.72 4.34 9.93
CA GLU A 347 17.15 4.30 8.53
C GLU A 347 15.99 4.58 7.59
N ASN A 348 14.75 4.23 8.03
CA ASN A 348 13.53 4.49 7.25
C ASN A 348 12.44 5.10 8.14
N ILE A 349 11.67 6.00 7.54
CA ILE A 349 10.41 6.51 8.09
C ILE A 349 9.34 6.39 7.01
N THR A 350 8.28 5.65 7.27
CA THR A 350 7.14 5.57 6.37
C THR A 350 6.01 6.42 6.90
N VAL A 351 5.53 7.35 6.09
CA VAL A 351 4.36 8.17 6.40
C VAL A 351 3.16 7.63 5.62
N HIS A 352 2.21 7.08 6.36
CA HIS A 352 0.94 6.62 5.84
C HIS A 352 -0.11 7.72 5.99
N THR A 353 -1.01 7.81 5.03
CA THR A 353 -2.24 8.59 5.14
C THR A 353 -3.39 7.69 5.54
N LEU A 354 -4.15 8.07 6.55
CA LEU A 354 -5.28 7.27 7.03
C LEU A 354 -6.25 6.94 5.90
N THR A 355 -6.56 5.66 5.77
CA THR A 355 -7.49 5.16 4.77
C THR A 355 -8.70 4.54 5.43
N LEU A 356 -9.89 5.04 5.12
CA LEU A 356 -11.16 4.55 5.66
C LEU A 356 -11.59 3.26 4.95
N LYS A 357 -11.12 2.12 5.44
CA LYS A 357 -11.42 0.80 4.88
C LYS A 357 -12.66 0.18 5.51
N ARG A 358 -13.51 -0.45 4.71
CA ARG A 358 -14.77 -1.09 5.16
C ARG A 358 -14.61 -2.07 6.32
N ALA A 359 -13.46 -2.71 6.45
CA ALA A 359 -13.18 -3.67 7.52
C ALA A 359 -12.57 -3.03 8.77
N SER A 360 -12.28 -1.72 8.79
CA SER A 360 -11.79 -1.01 9.98
C SER A 360 -12.93 -0.71 10.96
N ARG A 361 -12.63 -0.66 12.26
CA ARG A 361 -13.62 -0.30 13.29
C ARG A 361 -14.16 1.12 13.10
N ILE A 362 -13.32 2.07 12.69
CA ILE A 362 -13.73 3.44 12.35
C ILE A 362 -14.90 3.45 11.36
N VAL A 363 -14.89 2.57 10.37
CA VAL A 363 -15.97 2.50 9.37
C VAL A 363 -17.15 1.65 9.87
N ILE A 364 -16.89 0.54 10.59
CA ILE A 364 -17.92 -0.36 11.12
C ILE A 364 -18.75 0.36 12.21
N GLU A 365 -18.09 1.17 13.05
CA GLU A 365 -18.72 1.91 14.16
C GLU A 365 -19.24 3.29 13.70
N ASP A 366 -19.28 3.55 12.40
CA ASP A 366 -19.75 4.77 11.74
C ASP A 366 -19.08 6.07 12.22
N GLN A 367 -17.81 5.96 12.63
CA GLN A 367 -16.98 7.09 13.06
C GLN A 367 -16.37 7.87 11.87
N LYS A 368 -16.99 7.80 10.70
CA LYS A 368 -16.51 8.45 9.46
C LYS A 368 -16.64 9.98 9.51
N GLU A 369 -17.54 10.49 10.32
CA GLU A 369 -17.83 11.92 10.49
C GLU A 369 -16.96 12.58 11.58
N ASN A 370 -15.93 11.88 12.07
CA ASN A 370 -14.93 12.50 12.93
C ASN A 370 -14.33 13.71 12.22
N ASP A 371 -14.12 14.78 12.98
CA ASP A 371 -13.40 15.96 12.52
C ASP A 371 -11.92 15.59 12.35
N TYR A 372 -11.58 15.19 11.13
CA TYR A 372 -10.20 14.85 10.78
C TYR A 372 -9.43 16.15 10.52
N ALA A 373 -8.25 16.27 11.11
CA ALA A 373 -7.35 17.37 10.84
C ALA A 373 -7.00 17.46 9.34
N ASP A 374 -6.47 18.61 8.92
CA ASP A 374 -6.01 18.81 7.55
C ASP A 374 -4.79 17.91 7.25
N VAL A 375 -5.06 16.78 6.63
CA VAL A 375 -4.05 15.77 6.30
C VAL A 375 -3.07 16.29 5.25
N ALA A 376 -3.51 17.18 4.37
CA ALA A 376 -2.60 17.81 3.40
C ALA A 376 -1.57 18.67 4.13
N ALA A 377 -1.99 19.47 5.12
CA ALA A 377 -1.09 20.25 5.96
C ALA A 377 -0.14 19.35 6.80
N MET A 378 -0.61 18.18 7.25
CA MET A 378 0.27 17.19 7.89
C MET A 378 1.35 16.68 6.93
N LEU A 379 0.98 16.30 5.70
CA LEU A 379 1.94 15.79 4.71
C LEU A 379 2.92 16.86 4.22
N GLU A 380 2.55 18.14 4.26
CA GLU A 380 3.48 19.24 4.00
C GLU A 380 4.65 19.24 5.00
N LYS A 381 4.44 18.79 6.25
CA LYS A 381 5.51 18.65 7.25
C LYS A 381 6.58 17.62 6.89
N CYS A 382 6.32 16.74 5.92
CA CYS A 382 7.30 15.76 5.45
C CYS A 382 8.54 16.40 4.78
N HIS A 383 8.54 17.71 4.48
CA HIS A 383 9.76 18.43 4.09
C HIS A 383 10.88 18.31 5.14
N LEU A 384 10.51 18.19 6.43
CA LEU A 384 11.46 17.96 7.53
C LEU A 384 12.27 16.67 7.36
N LEU A 385 11.72 15.64 6.70
CA LEU A 385 12.47 14.42 6.38
C LEU A 385 13.58 14.70 5.36
N ALA A 386 13.28 15.47 4.31
CA ALA A 386 14.26 15.86 3.32
C ALA A 386 15.36 16.73 3.95
N GLU A 387 15.01 17.68 4.83
CA GLU A 387 15.97 18.50 5.60
C GLU A 387 16.86 17.64 6.50
N ALA A 388 16.35 16.52 7.03
CA ALA A 388 17.09 15.56 7.84
C ALA A 388 17.89 14.53 7.02
N GLY A 389 17.92 14.66 5.68
CA GLY A 389 18.69 13.82 4.77
C GLY A 389 18.01 12.55 4.30
N TYR A 390 16.71 12.38 4.56
CA TYR A 390 15.94 11.28 4.00
C TYR A 390 15.49 11.60 2.59
N ARG A 391 15.33 10.55 1.76
CA ARG A 391 14.81 10.63 0.40
C ARG A 391 13.58 9.74 0.25
N PRO A 392 12.56 10.14 -0.54
CA PRO A 392 11.44 9.26 -0.83
C PRO A 392 11.92 8.12 -1.74
N TYR A 393 11.55 6.86 -1.42
CA TYR A 393 12.02 5.71 -2.19
C TYR A 393 10.90 4.82 -2.72
N TYR A 394 9.69 4.90 -2.16
CA TYR A 394 8.49 4.32 -2.73
C TYR A 394 7.26 5.14 -2.37
N LEU A 395 6.24 5.03 -3.21
CA LEU A 395 5.00 5.77 -3.07
C LEU A 395 3.84 4.92 -3.58
N TYR A 396 2.74 4.93 -2.84
CA TYR A 396 1.49 4.35 -3.31
C TYR A 396 0.29 5.13 -2.80
N ARG A 397 -0.83 5.00 -3.50
CA ARG A 397 -2.10 5.59 -3.11
C ARG A 397 -3.12 4.48 -2.87
N GLN A 398 -4.14 4.75 -2.11
CA GLN A 398 -5.24 3.82 -1.86
C GLN A 398 -6.57 4.51 -2.11
N LYS A 399 -7.58 3.73 -2.48
CA LYS A 399 -8.95 4.23 -2.53
C LYS A 399 -9.43 4.55 -1.12
N ASN A 400 -10.20 5.63 -0.97
CA ASN A 400 -10.74 6.13 0.31
C ASN A 400 -9.67 6.58 1.32
N THR A 401 -8.49 6.96 0.85
CA THR A 401 -7.52 7.69 1.66
C THR A 401 -8.05 9.11 1.90
N LEU A 402 -7.87 9.63 3.10
CA LEU A 402 -8.28 10.99 3.42
C LEU A 402 -7.64 11.97 2.42
N GLN A 403 -8.44 12.91 1.93
CA GLN A 403 -8.07 13.91 0.91
C GLN A 403 -7.40 13.30 -0.34
N ASN A 404 -7.57 11.97 -0.58
CA ASN A 404 -7.00 11.23 -1.72
C ASN A 404 -5.47 11.38 -1.86
N LEU A 405 -4.78 11.45 -0.73
CA LEU A 405 -3.34 11.62 -0.65
C LEU A 405 -2.59 10.29 -0.69
N GLU A 406 -1.29 10.36 -0.74
CA GLU A 406 -0.38 9.22 -0.87
C GLU A 406 0.17 8.72 0.46
N ASN A 407 0.80 7.55 0.39
CA ASN A 407 1.68 6.99 1.41
C ASN A 407 3.10 6.99 0.83
N VAL A 408 4.08 7.43 1.61
CA VAL A 408 5.47 7.57 1.14
C VAL A 408 6.43 6.94 2.14
N GLY A 409 7.30 6.08 1.66
CA GLY A 409 8.46 5.61 2.41
C GLY A 409 9.65 6.51 2.13
N TRP A 410 10.28 6.96 3.20
CA TRP A 410 11.47 7.78 3.20
C TRP A 410 12.64 6.99 3.80
N CYS A 411 13.82 7.10 3.24
CA CYS A 411 15.01 6.41 3.75
C CYS A 411 16.27 7.29 3.69
N LYS A 412 17.23 6.94 4.50
CA LYS A 412 18.62 7.39 4.30
C LYS A 412 19.17 6.70 3.04
N PRO A 413 20.07 7.33 2.28
CA PRO A 413 20.67 6.72 1.09
C PRO A 413 21.30 5.34 1.39
N GLY A 414 20.96 4.32 0.59
CA GLY A 414 21.43 2.95 0.74
C GLY A 414 20.61 2.07 1.70
N HIS A 415 19.47 2.60 2.19
CA HIS A 415 18.55 1.88 3.08
C HIS A 415 17.16 1.73 2.47
N GLU A 416 17.05 1.68 1.15
CA GLU A 416 15.80 1.47 0.44
C GLU A 416 15.20 0.09 0.79
N GLY A 417 13.90 0.04 1.09
CA GLY A 417 13.18 -1.21 1.34
C GLY A 417 12.84 -1.94 0.05
N TYR A 418 13.63 -2.95 -0.31
CA TYR A 418 13.50 -3.68 -1.58
C TYR A 418 12.16 -4.37 -1.73
N TYR A 419 11.70 -5.08 -0.68
CA TYR A 419 10.41 -5.75 -0.71
C TYR A 419 9.25 -4.78 -0.97
N ASN A 420 9.29 -3.59 -0.35
CA ASN A 420 8.27 -2.56 -0.54
C ASN A 420 8.23 -2.07 -1.99
N ILE A 421 9.39 -1.87 -2.61
CA ILE A 421 9.48 -1.49 -4.02
C ILE A 421 8.92 -2.62 -4.91
N TYR A 422 9.36 -3.87 -4.72
CA TYR A 422 8.94 -5.00 -5.56
C TYR A 422 7.43 -5.25 -5.51
N ILE A 423 6.81 -5.14 -4.33
CA ILE A 423 5.36 -5.35 -4.20
C ILE A 423 4.57 -4.19 -4.79
N MET A 424 5.05 -2.94 -4.65
CA MET A 424 4.37 -1.77 -5.19
C MET A 424 4.48 -1.70 -6.71
N GLU A 425 5.64 -1.98 -7.28
CA GLU A 425 5.85 -1.93 -8.72
C GLU A 425 5.46 -3.24 -9.44
N GLU A 426 5.08 -4.29 -8.71
CA GLU A 426 4.62 -5.60 -9.23
C GLU A 426 5.57 -6.26 -10.24
N VAL A 427 6.85 -6.09 -10.07
CA VAL A 427 7.86 -6.58 -11.00
C VAL A 427 8.28 -8.02 -10.74
N GLN A 428 7.94 -8.57 -9.56
CA GLN A 428 8.47 -9.84 -9.09
C GLN A 428 7.37 -10.78 -8.61
N THR A 429 7.61 -12.08 -8.71
CA THR A 429 6.82 -13.11 -8.03
C THR A 429 6.94 -12.97 -6.52
N ILE A 430 5.82 -13.06 -5.82
CA ILE A 430 5.76 -13.09 -4.36
C ILE A 430 5.10 -14.39 -3.94
N LEU A 431 5.88 -15.28 -3.32
CA LEU A 431 5.36 -16.49 -2.71
C LEU A 431 4.96 -16.18 -1.27
N SER A 432 3.71 -16.49 -0.91
CA SER A 432 3.15 -16.11 0.37
C SER A 432 2.77 -17.32 1.19
N ALA A 433 3.20 -17.35 2.46
CA ALA A 433 2.79 -18.32 3.47
C ALA A 433 1.89 -17.67 4.53
N GLY A 434 1.01 -18.47 5.13
CA GLY A 434 0.13 -18.06 6.22
C GLY A 434 -1.28 -17.69 5.79
N ALA A 435 -2.16 -17.59 6.79
CA ALA A 435 -3.57 -17.25 6.59
C ALA A 435 -3.73 -15.86 5.94
N GLY A 436 -4.63 -15.76 4.96
CA GLY A 436 -4.83 -14.55 4.17
C GLY A 436 -3.72 -14.25 3.17
N GLY A 437 -2.69 -15.09 3.08
CA GLY A 437 -1.61 -14.96 2.11
C GLY A 437 -2.10 -15.03 0.68
N SER A 438 -1.55 -14.18 -0.18
CA SER A 438 -1.83 -14.13 -1.61
C SER A 438 -0.51 -14.27 -2.36
N THR A 439 -0.21 -15.49 -2.79
CA THR A 439 0.89 -15.72 -3.73
C THR A 439 0.55 -15.05 -5.06
N LYS A 440 1.47 -14.23 -5.56
CA LYS A 440 1.38 -13.57 -6.86
C LYS A 440 2.50 -14.09 -7.76
N LEU A 441 2.13 -14.81 -8.79
CA LEU A 441 3.04 -15.33 -9.82
C LEU A 441 3.11 -14.33 -10.97
N VAL A 442 4.33 -14.03 -11.42
CA VAL A 442 4.60 -13.04 -12.48
C VAL A 442 5.54 -13.68 -13.51
N ALA A 443 5.18 -13.60 -14.79
CA ALA A 443 6.01 -14.04 -15.90
C ALA A 443 5.91 -13.05 -17.07
N ASP A 444 6.80 -13.21 -18.06
CA ASP A 444 6.82 -12.46 -19.32
C ASP A 444 6.86 -10.93 -19.10
N GLY A 445 7.71 -10.48 -18.16
CA GLY A 445 7.83 -9.05 -17.82
C GLY A 445 6.54 -8.43 -17.26
N GLY A 446 5.74 -9.22 -16.54
CA GLY A 446 4.48 -8.77 -15.93
C GLY A 446 3.25 -8.88 -16.84
N LYS A 447 3.38 -9.37 -18.06
CA LYS A 447 2.26 -9.58 -18.99
C LYS A 447 1.34 -10.71 -18.56
N ARG A 448 1.89 -11.69 -17.84
CA ARG A 448 1.12 -12.80 -17.29
C ARG A 448 1.24 -12.85 -15.78
N MET A 449 0.10 -12.83 -15.12
CA MET A 449 0.01 -12.88 -13.67
C MET A 449 -1.09 -13.85 -13.23
N GLN A 450 -0.81 -14.59 -12.16
CA GLN A 450 -1.77 -15.46 -11.49
C GLN A 450 -1.69 -15.26 -9.98
N ARG A 451 -2.81 -15.45 -9.28
CA ARG A 451 -2.85 -15.40 -7.81
C ARG A 451 -3.33 -16.73 -7.25
N ILE A 452 -2.67 -17.18 -6.19
CA ILE A 452 -3.06 -18.35 -5.40
C ILE A 452 -3.33 -17.84 -3.98
N PHE A 453 -4.54 -18.06 -3.48
CA PHE A 453 -4.96 -17.56 -2.18
C PHE A 453 -4.97 -18.65 -1.13
N ASN A 454 -4.46 -18.35 0.05
CA ASN A 454 -4.69 -19.13 1.26
C ASN A 454 -6.06 -18.82 1.87
N PHE A 455 -6.51 -19.67 2.79
CA PHE A 455 -7.69 -19.37 3.60
C PHE A 455 -7.47 -18.09 4.40
N LYS A 456 -8.49 -17.28 4.48
CA LYS A 456 -8.40 -15.93 5.05
C LYS A 456 -8.20 -15.95 6.56
N TYR A 457 -8.84 -16.89 7.25
CA TYR A 457 -8.85 -16.96 8.70
C TYR A 457 -7.94 -18.09 9.23
N PRO A 458 -7.22 -17.87 10.36
CA PRO A 458 -6.29 -18.85 10.92
C PRO A 458 -6.92 -20.21 11.26
N ASN A 459 -8.15 -20.25 11.75
CA ASN A 459 -8.86 -21.49 12.05
C ASN A 459 -9.10 -22.33 10.79
N GLU A 460 -9.57 -21.72 9.70
CA GLU A 460 -9.75 -22.42 8.42
C GLU A 460 -8.41 -22.87 7.83
N TYR A 461 -7.39 -22.03 7.94
CA TYR A 461 -6.04 -22.34 7.48
C TYR A 461 -5.49 -23.60 8.18
N ILE A 462 -5.65 -23.72 9.52
CA ILE A 462 -5.21 -24.89 10.29
C ILE A 462 -6.06 -26.11 9.93
N GLN A 463 -7.38 -25.99 9.92
CA GLN A 463 -8.30 -27.12 9.69
C GLN A 463 -8.20 -27.70 8.29
N ARG A 464 -7.94 -26.86 7.30
CA ARG A 464 -7.86 -27.23 5.89
C ARG A 464 -6.43 -27.17 5.36
N PHE A 465 -5.45 -27.43 6.20
CA PHE A 465 -4.03 -27.25 5.87
C PHE A 465 -3.56 -28.11 4.69
N ALA A 466 -4.08 -29.33 4.53
CA ALA A 466 -3.79 -30.18 3.37
C ALA A 466 -4.13 -29.52 2.05
N GLU A 467 -5.23 -28.76 1.99
CA GLU A 467 -5.60 -27.99 0.78
C GLU A 467 -4.67 -26.80 0.55
N VAL A 468 -4.14 -26.20 1.62
CA VAL A 468 -3.12 -25.13 1.49
C VAL A 468 -1.89 -25.65 0.79
N LEU A 469 -1.38 -26.81 1.20
CA LEU A 469 -0.21 -27.44 0.57
C LEU A 469 -0.51 -27.83 -0.89
N GLU A 470 -1.70 -28.37 -1.18
CA GLU A 470 -2.09 -28.72 -2.54
C GLU A 470 -2.09 -27.48 -3.47
N ARG A 471 -2.63 -26.37 -3.00
CA ARG A 471 -2.63 -25.11 -3.77
C ARG A 471 -1.23 -24.61 -4.10
N LYS A 472 -0.20 -24.89 -3.27
CA LYS A 472 1.19 -24.48 -3.55
C LYS A 472 1.79 -25.15 -4.78
N LYS A 473 1.30 -26.33 -5.16
CA LYS A 473 1.74 -27.00 -6.39
C LYS A 473 1.49 -26.15 -7.64
N GLY A 474 0.46 -25.30 -7.62
CA GLY A 474 0.18 -24.33 -8.67
C GLY A 474 1.32 -23.36 -8.95
N VAL A 475 2.31 -23.23 -8.05
CA VAL A 475 3.52 -22.41 -8.28
C VAL A 475 4.37 -23.05 -9.38
N ALA A 476 4.75 -24.33 -9.22
CA ALA A 476 5.54 -25.02 -10.25
C ALA A 476 4.76 -25.16 -11.57
N GLU A 477 3.47 -25.52 -11.50
CA GLU A 477 2.59 -25.65 -12.67
C GLU A 477 2.53 -24.36 -13.51
N PHE A 478 2.45 -23.19 -12.88
CA PHE A 478 2.45 -21.91 -13.59
C PHE A 478 3.72 -21.70 -14.44
N TYR A 479 4.87 -22.15 -13.96
CA TYR A 479 6.14 -22.01 -14.67
C TYR A 479 6.42 -23.17 -15.61
N ASP A 480 5.94 -24.40 -15.33
CA ASP A 480 6.09 -25.57 -16.21
C ASP A 480 5.33 -25.40 -17.53
N HIS A 481 4.14 -24.81 -17.52
CA HIS A 481 3.37 -24.51 -18.74
C HIS A 481 4.06 -23.49 -19.67
N ASN A 482 5.13 -22.83 -19.19
CA ASN A 482 5.92 -21.88 -19.98
C ASN A 482 7.06 -22.51 -20.78
N LEU A 483 7.56 -23.67 -20.37
CA LEU A 483 8.62 -24.38 -21.10
C LEU A 483 8.11 -25.04 -22.38
N GLY A 484 6.77 -25.19 -22.53
CA GLY A 484 6.14 -25.78 -23.70
C GLY A 484 5.88 -24.83 -24.88
N THR A 485 5.97 -23.50 -24.67
CA THR A 485 5.66 -22.49 -25.70
C THR A 485 6.89 -21.84 -26.35
N GLU A 486 8.08 -22.04 -25.81
CA GLU A 486 9.33 -21.50 -26.39
C GLU A 486 10.01 -22.41 -27.43
N THR A 487 9.43 -23.57 -27.73
CA THR A 487 10.07 -24.55 -28.67
C THR A 487 9.43 -24.62 -30.04
N THR A 488 8.57 -23.68 -30.44
CA THR A 488 8.09 -23.60 -31.85
C THR A 488 7.95 -22.14 -32.28
N GLY A 489 9.02 -21.59 -32.88
CA GLY A 489 9.00 -20.29 -33.55
C GLY A 489 10.38 -19.96 -34.08
#